data_611d4608ab97aaf7751aede5daf1a5d3
#
_entry.id   611d4608ab97aaf7751aede5daf1a5d3
#
_cell.length_a   1.000
_cell.length_b   1.000
_cell.length_c   1.000
_cell.angle_alpha   90.00
_cell.angle_beta   90.00
_cell.angle_gamma   90.00
#
_symmetry.space_group_name_H-M   'P 1'
#
loop_
_entity.id
_entity.type
_entity.pdbx_description
1 polymer ?
#
loop_
_entity_poly.entity_id
_entity_poly.type
_entity_poly.pdbx_seq_one_letter_code
_entity_poly.pdbx_strand_id
1 'polypeptide(L)'
;MSSKRDRHGVARATVEGDPGVASPGLDAENLVVRGEGIEGDDVRSTFLNAGLTDAQVDEVLRNHPQVETSYDLVNEVQPRINYMRFLVDNDRMGGETVAECVVRQPQSLERRFQSVHECDDYVAVNKPWCVRLDTPRGWPGKTRFTAKYPGDLSVEDWLEQKFVETGKWDTVRFCHQLDNATSGVLLSAANKKAAGAAARLFRERAAKKTYLALVFGHPTDDAWTVTAPLGRDPFDPKGFKERVVESVEEGEKAAAMLEGKASNKARGKACETRFEVLSRGVLTLRGAFFGAPVAKVRVTPLTGRRHQIRVHLAHSGHPIVGDNAYSEDRDSFRTFLHAHVLEMPFPSGTMRFEAPEPASFAAAMEETVARAE
;
A
#
# COMPACT_ATOMS: atom_id res chain seq x y z
N MET A 1 -25.23 32.84 -1.95
CA MET A 1 -24.93 31.44 -2.24
C MET A 1 -23.53 31.15 -1.71
N SER A 2 -23.45 30.48 -0.57
CA SER A 2 -22.22 30.31 0.19
C SER A 2 -21.60 28.97 -0.23
N SER A 3 -20.46 29.02 -0.91
CA SER A 3 -19.62 27.85 -1.23
C SER A 3 -18.91 27.43 0.05
N LYS A 4 -19.27 26.28 0.60
CA LYS A 4 -18.47 25.62 1.63
C LYS A 4 -17.20 25.06 0.99
N ARG A 5 -16.06 25.66 1.29
CA ARG A 5 -14.76 25.07 0.99
C ARG A 5 -14.49 23.96 2.00
N ASP A 6 -14.29 22.74 1.51
CA ASP A 6 -13.80 21.64 2.35
C ASP A 6 -12.35 21.91 2.78
N ARG A 7 -12.02 21.43 3.97
CA ARG A 7 -10.77 21.76 4.71
C ARG A 7 -9.46 21.30 4.05
N HIS A 8 -9.50 20.68 2.89
CA HIS A 8 -8.30 20.11 2.23
C HIS A 8 -8.05 20.59 0.80
N GLY A 9 -8.75 21.60 0.32
CA GLY A 9 -8.39 22.32 -0.90
C GLY A 9 -8.36 21.53 -2.22
N VAL A 10 -8.82 20.28 -2.23
CA VAL A 10 -8.89 19.47 -3.45
C VAL A 10 -10.20 19.79 -4.15
N ALA A 11 -10.12 20.47 -5.30
CA ALA A 11 -11.29 20.75 -6.11
C ALA A 11 -11.81 19.45 -6.75
N ARG A 12 -13.09 19.14 -6.49
CA ARG A 12 -13.80 18.10 -7.26
C ARG A 12 -13.98 18.60 -8.69
N ALA A 13 -13.31 17.95 -9.65
CA ALA A 13 -13.59 18.11 -11.05
C ALA A 13 -14.80 17.22 -11.40
N THR A 14 -15.96 17.84 -11.67
CA THR A 14 -17.06 17.18 -12.36
C THR A 14 -16.75 17.24 -13.84
N VAL A 15 -16.37 16.10 -14.44
CA VAL A 15 -16.22 15.96 -15.90
C VAL A 15 -17.47 15.29 -16.42
N GLU A 16 -18.20 16.01 -17.29
CA GLU A 16 -19.24 15.45 -18.14
C GLU A 16 -18.58 14.49 -19.14
N GLY A 17 -19.14 13.26 -19.26
CA GLY A 17 -18.54 12.15 -19.99
C GLY A 17 -18.47 12.38 -21.49
N ASP A 18 -17.39 11.91 -22.08
CA ASP A 18 -17.25 11.66 -23.51
C ASP A 18 -17.79 10.25 -23.84
N PRO A 19 -18.76 10.09 -24.75
CA PRO A 19 -19.33 8.79 -25.08
C PRO A 19 -18.59 8.18 -26.27
N GLY A 20 -17.61 7.32 -26.02
CA GLY A 20 -16.98 6.63 -27.12
C GLY A 20 -16.12 5.44 -26.77
N VAL A 21 -16.67 4.28 -27.06
CA VAL A 21 -16.18 2.91 -27.16
C VAL A 21 -16.63 2.01 -26.02
N ALA A 22 -17.83 1.44 -26.18
CA ALA A 22 -18.32 0.33 -25.41
C ALA A 22 -17.72 -0.98 -25.94
N SER A 23 -16.95 -1.69 -25.14
CA SER A 23 -16.71 -3.13 -25.33
C SER A 23 -17.88 -3.90 -24.70
N PRO A 24 -18.45 -4.93 -25.36
CA PRO A 24 -19.57 -5.68 -24.82
C PRO A 24 -19.10 -6.62 -23.72
N GLY A 25 -19.52 -6.36 -22.50
CA GLY A 25 -19.36 -7.29 -21.39
C GLY A 25 -18.68 -6.69 -20.16
N LEU A 26 -19.48 -6.33 -19.21
CA LEU A 26 -19.24 -5.69 -17.94
C LEU A 26 -19.05 -4.17 -18.03
N ASP A 27 -20.11 -3.50 -17.64
CA ASP A 27 -20.09 -2.07 -17.38
C ASP A 27 -19.27 -1.84 -16.11
N ALA A 28 -17.97 -1.64 -16.30
CA ALA A 28 -17.02 -1.50 -15.21
C ALA A 28 -17.30 -0.24 -14.35
N GLU A 29 -18.14 0.69 -14.85
CA GLU A 29 -18.58 1.87 -14.12
C GLU A 29 -19.54 1.54 -12.97
N ASN A 30 -20.27 0.42 -13.06
CA ASN A 30 -21.22 -0.03 -12.03
C ASN A 30 -20.58 -0.83 -10.90
N LEU A 31 -19.31 -1.24 -11.04
CA LEU A 31 -18.57 -1.94 -9.98
C LEU A 31 -17.96 -1.01 -8.91
N VAL A 32 -18.27 0.28 -8.93
CA VAL A 32 -17.84 1.21 -7.90
C VAL A 32 -18.79 1.10 -6.70
N VAL A 33 -18.45 0.26 -5.75
CA VAL A 33 -19.08 0.28 -4.42
C VAL A 33 -18.56 1.55 -3.71
N ARG A 34 -19.30 2.63 -3.80
CA ARG A 34 -19.02 3.84 -3.04
C ARG A 34 -19.27 3.54 -1.56
N GLY A 35 -18.23 3.71 -0.75
CA GLY A 35 -18.19 3.33 0.65
C GLY A 35 -18.96 4.25 1.61
N GLU A 36 -20.24 4.54 1.33
CA GLU A 36 -21.20 4.98 2.35
C GLU A 36 -22.12 3.80 2.58
N GLY A 37 -22.15 3.33 3.85
CA GLY A 37 -22.80 2.11 4.27
C GLY A 37 -24.19 1.92 3.67
N ILE A 38 -24.26 1.01 2.71
CA ILE A 38 -25.52 0.44 2.28
C ILE A 38 -25.83 -0.64 3.32
N GLU A 39 -26.55 -0.29 4.35
CA GLU A 39 -27.15 -1.28 5.25
C GLU A 39 -28.07 -2.16 4.41
N GLY A 40 -27.71 -3.42 4.24
CA GLY A 40 -28.58 -4.46 3.70
C GLY A 40 -28.27 -5.02 2.32
N ASP A 41 -27.25 -4.52 1.60
CA ASP A 41 -26.87 -5.16 0.34
C ASP A 41 -25.98 -6.38 0.60
N ASP A 42 -26.53 -7.54 0.26
CA ASP A 42 -25.79 -8.78 0.19
C ASP A 42 -24.63 -8.64 -0.81
N VAL A 43 -23.43 -9.03 -0.39
CA VAL A 43 -22.22 -9.06 -1.21
C VAL A 43 -22.47 -9.73 -2.57
N ARG A 44 -23.31 -10.80 -2.58
CA ARG A 44 -23.71 -11.50 -3.80
C ARG A 44 -24.47 -10.59 -4.74
N SER A 45 -25.44 -9.84 -4.25
CA SER A 45 -26.25 -8.91 -5.05
C SER A 45 -25.37 -7.82 -5.70
N THR A 46 -24.34 -7.35 -4.98
CA THR A 46 -23.39 -6.37 -5.52
C THR A 46 -22.64 -6.91 -6.74
N PHE A 47 -22.15 -8.16 -6.69
CA PHE A 47 -21.49 -8.78 -7.82
C PHE A 47 -22.42 -9.07 -9.00
N LEU A 48 -23.64 -9.54 -8.73
CA LEU A 48 -24.64 -9.78 -9.76
C LEU A 48 -25.04 -8.49 -10.48
N ASN A 49 -25.26 -7.40 -9.71
CA ASN A 49 -25.56 -6.07 -10.26
C ASN A 49 -24.40 -5.50 -11.08
N ALA A 50 -23.18 -5.94 -10.79
CA ALA A 50 -21.99 -5.63 -11.56
C ALA A 50 -21.82 -6.47 -12.83
N GLY A 51 -22.77 -7.36 -13.12
CA GLY A 51 -22.80 -8.17 -14.35
C GLY A 51 -22.05 -9.50 -14.27
N LEU A 52 -21.59 -9.95 -13.07
CA LEU A 52 -21.10 -11.31 -12.92
C LEU A 52 -22.27 -12.29 -12.96
N THR A 53 -22.05 -13.48 -13.50
CA THR A 53 -22.99 -14.59 -13.39
C THR A 53 -22.93 -15.24 -12.01
N ASP A 54 -24.00 -15.95 -11.60
CA ASP A 54 -24.01 -16.69 -10.32
C ASP A 54 -22.81 -17.62 -10.16
N ALA A 55 -22.41 -18.34 -11.21
CA ALA A 55 -21.23 -19.21 -11.18
C ALA A 55 -19.91 -18.44 -10.93
N GLN A 56 -19.77 -17.25 -11.52
CA GLN A 56 -18.61 -16.38 -11.30
C GLN A 56 -18.60 -15.81 -9.89
N VAL A 57 -19.76 -15.42 -9.37
CA VAL A 57 -19.89 -14.96 -7.97
C VAL A 57 -19.50 -16.06 -7.01
N ASP A 58 -20.01 -17.31 -7.21
CA ASP A 58 -19.66 -18.46 -6.38
C ASP A 58 -18.16 -18.76 -6.42
N GLU A 59 -17.51 -18.59 -7.56
CA GLU A 59 -16.05 -18.76 -7.68
C GLU A 59 -15.28 -17.65 -6.96
N VAL A 60 -15.69 -16.39 -7.08
CA VAL A 60 -15.07 -15.26 -6.36
C VAL A 60 -15.21 -15.48 -4.85
N LEU A 61 -16.41 -15.78 -4.35
CA LEU A 61 -16.64 -15.97 -2.92
C LEU A 61 -15.92 -17.22 -2.38
N ARG A 62 -15.78 -18.27 -3.18
CA ARG A 62 -14.98 -19.45 -2.82
C ARG A 62 -13.48 -19.12 -2.69
N ASN A 63 -12.97 -18.27 -3.58
CA ASN A 63 -11.57 -17.83 -3.56
C ASN A 63 -11.30 -16.75 -2.50
N HIS A 64 -12.36 -16.09 -2.01
CA HIS A 64 -12.30 -15.02 -1.01
C HIS A 64 -13.33 -15.26 0.11
N PRO A 65 -13.22 -16.38 0.88
CA PRO A 65 -14.21 -16.73 1.89
C PRO A 65 -14.32 -15.73 3.04
N GLN A 66 -13.37 -14.79 3.14
CA GLN A 66 -13.36 -13.71 4.12
C GLN A 66 -14.26 -12.52 3.75
N VAL A 67 -14.80 -12.49 2.54
CA VAL A 67 -15.69 -11.42 2.08
C VAL A 67 -17.11 -11.71 2.57
N GLU A 68 -17.44 -11.19 3.74
CA GLU A 68 -18.76 -11.37 4.38
C GLU A 68 -19.61 -10.09 4.33
N THR A 69 -18.96 -8.94 4.10
CA THR A 69 -19.59 -7.62 4.13
C THR A 69 -19.16 -6.75 2.95
N SER A 70 -19.95 -5.71 2.65
CA SER A 70 -19.57 -4.71 1.65
C SER A 70 -18.23 -4.03 1.98
N TYR A 71 -17.88 -3.90 3.26
CA TYR A 71 -16.56 -3.40 3.70
C TYR A 71 -15.42 -4.34 3.30
N ASP A 72 -15.60 -5.64 3.46
CA ASP A 72 -14.60 -6.63 3.05
C ASP A 72 -14.44 -6.63 1.52
N LEU A 73 -15.55 -6.50 0.79
CA LEU A 73 -15.55 -6.36 -0.66
C LEU A 73 -14.67 -5.18 -1.11
N VAL A 74 -14.90 -3.99 -0.55
CA VAL A 74 -14.14 -2.77 -0.91
C VAL A 74 -12.64 -2.92 -0.60
N ASN A 75 -12.29 -3.56 0.52
CA ASN A 75 -10.90 -3.62 0.94
C ASN A 75 -10.12 -4.82 0.34
N GLU A 76 -10.80 -5.90 -0.02
CA GLU A 76 -10.15 -7.13 -0.47
C GLU A 76 -10.28 -7.34 -1.99
N VAL A 77 -11.46 -7.11 -2.54
CA VAL A 77 -11.77 -7.43 -3.94
C VAL A 77 -11.65 -6.19 -4.83
N GLN A 78 -12.17 -5.04 -4.39
CA GLN A 78 -12.17 -3.81 -5.19
C GLN A 78 -10.78 -3.38 -5.68
N PRO A 79 -9.69 -3.42 -4.87
CA PRO A 79 -8.36 -3.11 -5.38
C PRO A 79 -7.91 -4.04 -6.51
N ARG A 80 -8.37 -5.30 -6.49
CA ARG A 80 -8.06 -6.28 -7.55
C ARG A 80 -8.82 -5.97 -8.83
N ILE A 81 -10.09 -5.60 -8.71
CA ILE A 81 -10.92 -5.16 -9.85
C ILE A 81 -10.30 -3.91 -10.48
N ASN A 82 -9.93 -2.93 -9.69
CA ASN A 82 -9.32 -1.69 -10.19
C ASN A 82 -7.98 -1.96 -10.88
N TYR A 83 -7.19 -2.90 -10.36
CA TYR A 83 -5.95 -3.32 -11.00
C TYR A 83 -6.20 -4.03 -12.35
N MET A 84 -7.26 -4.85 -12.44
CA MET A 84 -7.66 -5.47 -13.71
C MET A 84 -8.03 -4.43 -14.75
N ARG A 85 -8.84 -3.44 -14.37
CA ARG A 85 -9.18 -2.32 -15.24
C ARG A 85 -7.94 -1.62 -15.75
N PHE A 86 -7.01 -1.32 -14.85
CA PHE A 86 -5.73 -0.73 -15.21
C PHE A 86 -4.98 -1.57 -16.27
N LEU A 87 -4.96 -2.90 -16.12
CA LEU A 87 -4.32 -3.78 -17.09
C LEU A 87 -5.04 -3.77 -18.45
N VAL A 88 -6.39 -3.78 -18.44
CA VAL A 88 -7.19 -3.67 -19.66
C VAL A 88 -6.94 -2.34 -20.37
N ASP A 89 -7.00 -1.23 -19.64
CA ASP A 89 -6.80 0.11 -20.18
C ASP A 89 -5.40 0.32 -20.78
N ASN A 90 -4.42 -0.45 -20.33
CA ASN A 90 -3.05 -0.39 -20.84
C ASN A 90 -2.67 -1.56 -21.77
N ASP A 91 -3.66 -2.29 -22.28
CA ASP A 91 -3.47 -3.43 -23.22
C ASP A 91 -2.48 -4.50 -22.69
N ARG A 92 -2.54 -4.79 -21.39
CA ARG A 92 -1.65 -5.74 -20.71
C ARG A 92 -2.33 -7.06 -20.31
N MET A 93 -3.58 -7.24 -20.71
CA MET A 93 -4.41 -8.39 -20.31
C MET A 93 -4.25 -9.64 -21.17
N GLY A 94 -3.57 -9.55 -22.30
CA GLY A 94 -3.43 -10.70 -23.19
C GLY A 94 -4.76 -11.21 -23.79
N GLY A 95 -5.79 -10.37 -23.82
CA GLY A 95 -7.12 -10.71 -24.35
C GLY A 95 -8.13 -11.25 -23.32
N GLU A 96 -7.78 -11.33 -22.04
CA GLU A 96 -8.72 -11.71 -20.96
C GLU A 96 -9.64 -10.55 -20.59
N THR A 97 -10.90 -10.84 -20.25
CA THR A 97 -11.85 -9.84 -19.75
C THR A 97 -11.65 -9.56 -18.28
N VAL A 98 -12.12 -8.39 -17.80
CA VAL A 98 -12.08 -8.04 -16.36
C VAL A 98 -12.79 -9.10 -15.53
N ALA A 99 -13.92 -9.66 -16.00
CA ALA A 99 -14.65 -10.72 -15.32
C ALA A 99 -13.81 -11.98 -15.10
N GLU A 100 -13.14 -12.45 -16.16
CA GLU A 100 -12.27 -13.62 -16.10
C GLU A 100 -11.11 -13.41 -15.11
N CYS A 101 -10.58 -12.20 -15.06
CA CYS A 101 -9.48 -11.88 -14.19
C CYS A 101 -9.89 -11.76 -12.71
N VAL A 102 -11.06 -11.24 -12.39
CA VAL A 102 -11.59 -11.20 -11.02
C VAL A 102 -11.73 -12.61 -10.48
N VAL A 103 -12.20 -13.54 -11.30
CA VAL A 103 -12.37 -14.96 -10.96
C VAL A 103 -11.02 -15.66 -10.76
N ARG A 104 -10.05 -15.43 -11.65
CA ARG A 104 -8.81 -16.22 -11.71
C ARG A 104 -7.62 -15.65 -10.96
N GLN A 105 -7.69 -14.49 -10.34
CA GLN A 105 -6.55 -13.78 -9.76
C GLN A 105 -5.38 -13.60 -10.76
N PRO A 106 -5.19 -12.42 -11.33
CA PRO A 106 -4.11 -12.21 -12.30
C PRO A 106 -2.77 -12.44 -11.64
N GLN A 107 -1.99 -13.27 -12.24
CA GLN A 107 -0.56 -13.38 -11.96
C GLN A 107 0.18 -12.23 -12.66
N SER A 108 -0.14 -10.98 -12.32
CA SER A 108 0.57 -9.85 -12.90
C SER A 108 2.05 -9.89 -12.51
N LEU A 109 2.90 -9.38 -13.40
CA LEU A 109 4.34 -9.29 -13.14
C LEU A 109 4.66 -8.51 -11.86
N GLU A 110 3.86 -7.48 -11.53
CA GLU A 110 4.05 -6.66 -10.33
C GLU A 110 3.66 -7.37 -9.02
N ARG A 111 2.89 -8.45 -9.08
CA ARG A 111 2.50 -9.24 -7.90
C ARG A 111 3.29 -10.53 -7.73
N ARG A 112 4.30 -10.77 -8.54
CA ARG A 112 5.19 -11.92 -8.37
C ARG A 112 6.25 -11.62 -7.33
N PHE A 113 6.52 -12.60 -6.48
CA PHE A 113 7.68 -12.57 -5.60
C PHE A 113 8.96 -12.70 -6.44
N GLN A 114 9.90 -11.81 -6.21
CA GLN A 114 11.19 -11.81 -6.88
C GLN A 114 12.30 -11.55 -5.86
N SER A 115 13.37 -12.34 -5.91
CA SER A 115 14.60 -12.00 -5.22
C SER A 115 15.35 -10.96 -6.06
N VAL A 116 15.67 -9.83 -5.48
CA VAL A 116 16.53 -8.80 -6.11
C VAL A 116 18.00 -8.95 -5.70
N HIS A 117 18.25 -9.73 -4.65
CA HIS A 117 19.59 -10.12 -4.21
C HIS A 117 19.51 -11.42 -3.41
N GLU A 118 20.47 -12.32 -3.62
CA GLU A 118 20.65 -13.54 -2.83
C GLU A 118 22.13 -13.75 -2.53
N CYS A 119 22.46 -14.00 -1.27
CA CYS A 119 23.77 -14.48 -0.83
C CYS A 119 23.60 -15.43 0.37
N ASP A 120 24.71 -15.94 0.91
CA ASP A 120 24.65 -16.91 2.03
C ASP A 120 23.99 -16.38 3.29
N ASP A 121 24.14 -15.09 3.57
CA ASP A 121 23.62 -14.46 4.78
C ASP A 121 22.26 -13.78 4.59
N TYR A 122 21.93 -13.29 3.36
CA TYR A 122 20.77 -12.45 3.12
C TYR A 122 20.05 -12.77 1.80
N VAL A 123 18.75 -12.53 1.82
CA VAL A 123 17.94 -12.36 0.61
C VAL A 123 17.19 -11.04 0.70
N ALA A 124 17.24 -10.25 -0.36
CA ALA A 124 16.38 -9.10 -0.55
C ALA A 124 15.28 -9.46 -1.54
N VAL A 125 14.03 -9.30 -1.12
CA VAL A 125 12.83 -9.59 -1.90
C VAL A 125 12.24 -8.29 -2.41
N ASN A 126 11.83 -8.23 -3.67
CA ASN A 126 10.89 -7.24 -4.14
C ASN A 126 9.49 -7.69 -3.69
N LYS A 127 9.06 -7.20 -2.51
CA LYS A 127 7.75 -7.55 -1.96
C LYS A 127 6.65 -6.94 -2.84
N PRO A 128 5.68 -7.73 -3.29
CA PRO A 128 4.50 -7.18 -3.96
C PRO A 128 3.69 -6.26 -3.03
N TRP A 129 2.90 -5.35 -3.63
CA TRP A 129 1.92 -4.57 -2.90
C TRP A 129 0.75 -5.44 -2.41
N CYS A 130 0.10 -5.06 -1.31
CA CYS A 130 -1.00 -5.81 -0.66
C CYS A 130 -0.66 -7.27 -0.36
N VAL A 131 0.58 -7.54 0.06
CA VAL A 131 1.05 -8.84 0.51
C VAL A 131 1.58 -8.74 1.93
N ARG A 132 1.14 -9.64 2.80
CA ARG A 132 1.58 -9.73 4.20
C ARG A 132 3.01 -10.24 4.30
N LEU A 133 3.69 -9.87 5.38
CA LEU A 133 5.03 -10.36 5.65
C LEU A 133 4.99 -11.79 6.17
N ASP A 134 4.17 -12.04 7.17
CA ASP A 134 4.07 -13.27 7.93
C ASP A 134 2.66 -13.84 7.90
N THR A 135 2.58 -15.15 7.98
CA THR A 135 1.36 -15.87 8.30
C THR A 135 1.38 -16.09 9.81
N PRO A 136 0.43 -15.51 10.59
CA PRO A 136 0.37 -15.74 12.02
C PRO A 136 0.17 -17.22 12.30
N ARG A 137 1.26 -17.94 12.58
CA ARG A 137 1.21 -19.33 13.04
C ARG A 137 0.55 -19.34 14.40
N GLY A 138 -0.45 -20.21 14.57
CA GLY A 138 -1.29 -20.25 15.74
C GLY A 138 -0.54 -20.18 17.07
N TRP A 139 -0.56 -19.01 17.68
CA TRP A 139 -0.48 -18.96 19.13
C TRP A 139 -1.71 -19.72 19.64
N PRO A 140 -1.55 -20.66 20.55
CA PRO A 140 -2.69 -21.37 21.12
C PRO A 140 -3.75 -20.36 21.56
N GLY A 141 -4.93 -20.37 20.95
CA GLY A 141 -6.02 -19.44 21.21
C GLY A 141 -6.13 -18.19 20.32
N LYS A 142 -5.29 -18.00 19.29
CA LYS A 142 -5.39 -16.88 18.32
C LYS A 142 -5.44 -17.36 16.87
N THR A 143 -6.50 -18.03 16.52
CA THR A 143 -6.83 -18.48 15.15
C THR A 143 -7.31 -17.36 14.23
N ARG A 144 -7.21 -16.09 14.65
CA ARG A 144 -7.91 -14.97 14.03
C ARG A 144 -7.40 -14.56 12.64
N PHE A 145 -6.17 -14.89 12.27
CA PHE A 145 -5.59 -14.44 11.00
C PHE A 145 -5.35 -15.55 9.98
N THR A 146 -5.08 -16.77 10.40
CA THR A 146 -4.93 -17.91 9.49
C THR A 146 -6.23 -18.27 8.78
N ALA A 147 -7.39 -18.02 9.40
CA ALA A 147 -8.69 -18.27 8.78
C ALA A 147 -9.14 -17.17 7.82
N LYS A 148 -8.63 -15.94 7.98
CA LYS A 148 -9.08 -14.78 7.18
C LYS A 148 -8.51 -14.74 5.77
N TYR A 149 -7.38 -15.43 5.50
CA TYR A 149 -6.70 -15.39 4.21
C TYR A 149 -6.12 -16.75 3.81
N PRO A 150 -6.94 -17.79 3.70
CA PRO A 150 -6.46 -19.18 3.56
C PRO A 150 -5.77 -19.51 2.23
N GLY A 151 -5.71 -18.60 1.28
CA GLY A 151 -5.10 -18.83 -0.04
C GLY A 151 -4.01 -17.85 -0.43
N ASP A 152 -3.77 -16.79 0.36
CA ASP A 152 -2.78 -15.78 0.01
C ASP A 152 -1.42 -16.13 0.61
N LEU A 153 -0.42 -16.38 -0.24
CA LEU A 153 0.97 -16.54 0.18
C LEU A 153 1.47 -15.25 0.83
N SER A 154 2.03 -15.38 2.04
CA SER A 154 2.83 -14.31 2.65
C SER A 154 4.26 -14.34 2.11
N VAL A 155 5.05 -13.31 2.43
CA VAL A 155 6.49 -13.32 2.11
C VAL A 155 7.19 -14.45 2.87
N GLU A 156 6.78 -14.72 4.12
CA GLU A 156 7.32 -15.82 4.92
C GLU A 156 7.09 -17.16 4.25
N ASP A 157 5.84 -17.45 3.82
CA ASP A 157 5.51 -18.71 3.14
C ASP A 157 6.34 -18.91 1.88
N TRP A 158 6.50 -17.85 1.08
CA TRP A 158 7.32 -17.90 -0.14
C TRP A 158 8.81 -18.15 0.16
N LEU A 159 9.37 -17.49 1.18
CA LEU A 159 10.75 -17.70 1.61
C LEU A 159 10.96 -19.08 2.22
N GLU A 160 9.99 -19.59 2.97
CA GLU A 160 10.02 -20.95 3.51
C GLU A 160 10.08 -22.00 2.41
N GLN A 161 9.16 -21.92 1.43
CA GLN A 161 9.16 -22.82 0.27
C GLN A 161 10.49 -22.75 -0.50
N LYS A 162 11.03 -21.55 -0.68
CA LYS A 162 12.25 -21.38 -1.49
C LYS A 162 13.53 -21.77 -0.76
N PHE A 163 13.64 -21.54 0.54
CA PHE A 163 14.92 -21.64 1.26
C PHE A 163 14.89 -22.62 2.44
N VAL A 164 13.78 -22.76 3.16
CA VAL A 164 13.71 -23.65 4.33
C VAL A 164 13.40 -25.07 3.90
N GLU A 165 12.37 -25.27 3.08
CA GLU A 165 11.99 -26.61 2.59
C GLU A 165 13.08 -27.25 1.72
N THR A 166 13.91 -26.42 1.07
CA THR A 166 15.08 -26.88 0.31
C THR A 166 16.31 -27.16 1.17
N GLY A 167 16.24 -26.92 2.48
CA GLY A 167 17.35 -27.14 3.43
C GLY A 167 18.45 -26.08 3.36
N LYS A 168 18.27 -24.99 2.60
CA LYS A 168 19.25 -23.91 2.48
C LYS A 168 19.27 -23.02 3.73
N TRP A 169 18.13 -22.85 4.40
CA TRP A 169 17.99 -22.08 5.64
C TRP A 169 17.28 -22.90 6.73
N ASP A 170 17.56 -22.59 7.99
CA ASP A 170 16.84 -23.22 9.13
C ASP A 170 15.45 -22.59 9.34
N THR A 171 15.32 -21.28 9.09
CA THR A 171 14.09 -20.50 9.28
C THR A 171 14.20 -19.10 8.65
N VAL A 172 13.08 -18.49 8.35
CA VAL A 172 13.01 -17.10 7.87
C VAL A 172 13.19 -16.10 9.02
N ARG A 173 14.00 -15.05 8.80
CA ARG A 173 14.22 -13.94 9.75
C ARG A 173 14.14 -12.61 9.05
N PHE A 174 13.03 -11.91 9.21
CA PHE A 174 12.90 -10.55 8.68
C PHE A 174 13.84 -9.59 9.41
N CYS A 175 14.63 -8.80 8.67
CA CYS A 175 15.52 -7.79 9.22
C CYS A 175 14.80 -6.48 9.54
N HIS A 176 13.72 -6.20 8.85
CA HIS A 176 12.83 -5.04 9.04
C HIS A 176 11.41 -5.38 8.58
N GLN A 177 10.52 -4.40 8.68
CA GLN A 177 9.13 -4.55 8.27
C GLN A 177 8.77 -3.52 7.19
N LEU A 178 7.87 -3.91 6.30
CA LEU A 178 7.11 -3.04 5.41
C LEU A 178 5.62 -3.18 5.73
N ASP A 179 4.87 -2.12 5.52
CA ASP A 179 3.40 -2.20 5.59
C ASP A 179 2.87 -3.18 4.53
N ASN A 180 1.72 -3.78 4.79
CA ASN A 180 1.06 -4.66 3.82
C ASN A 180 0.95 -3.98 2.44
N ALA A 181 0.44 -2.74 2.42
CA ALA A 181 0.21 -1.97 1.20
C ALA A 181 1.49 -1.59 0.44
N THR A 182 2.64 -1.48 1.13
CA THR A 182 3.91 -1.02 0.55
C THR A 182 4.58 -2.15 -0.23
N SER A 183 5.04 -1.88 -1.45
CA SER A 183 5.87 -2.78 -2.24
C SER A 183 7.37 -2.46 -2.12
N GLY A 184 8.23 -3.34 -2.64
CA GLY A 184 9.67 -3.08 -2.79
C GLY A 184 10.57 -3.86 -1.85
N VAL A 185 11.78 -3.36 -1.63
CA VAL A 185 12.86 -4.07 -0.93
C VAL A 185 12.49 -4.46 0.49
N LEU A 186 12.48 -5.75 0.75
CA LEU A 186 12.38 -6.36 2.07
C LEU A 186 13.58 -7.29 2.29
N LEU A 187 14.35 -7.04 3.33
CA LEU A 187 15.54 -7.82 3.66
C LEU A 187 15.23 -8.90 4.69
N SER A 188 15.62 -10.14 4.38
CA SER A 188 15.56 -11.30 5.27
C SER A 188 16.93 -11.92 5.43
N ALA A 189 17.19 -12.54 6.58
CA ALA A 189 18.47 -13.16 6.90
C ALA A 189 18.34 -14.68 7.05
N ALA A 190 19.37 -15.39 6.59
CA ALA A 190 19.47 -16.84 6.65
C ALA A 190 19.72 -17.37 8.07
N ASN A 191 20.35 -16.58 8.94
CA ASN A 191 20.78 -17.02 10.24
C ASN A 191 20.71 -15.91 11.31
N LYS A 192 20.81 -16.27 12.58
CA LYS A 192 20.70 -15.33 13.72
C LYS A 192 21.81 -14.27 13.71
N LYS A 193 23.04 -14.62 13.28
CA LYS A 193 24.17 -13.69 13.25
C LYS A 193 23.91 -12.58 12.23
N ALA A 194 23.51 -12.94 11.01
CA ALA A 194 23.16 -12.01 9.97
C ALA A 194 21.96 -11.13 10.36
N ALA A 195 20.89 -11.74 10.91
CA ALA A 195 19.74 -10.98 11.43
C ALA A 195 20.13 -9.98 12.51
N GLY A 196 20.99 -10.37 13.44
CA GLY A 196 21.51 -9.49 14.50
C GLY A 196 22.34 -8.34 13.97
N ALA A 197 23.19 -8.58 12.96
CA ALA A 197 23.98 -7.54 12.30
C ALA A 197 23.10 -6.52 11.59
N ALA A 198 22.12 -6.97 10.81
CA ALA A 198 21.16 -6.10 10.14
C ALA A 198 20.32 -5.30 11.16
N ALA A 199 19.77 -5.95 12.18
CA ALA A 199 18.97 -5.30 13.23
C ALA A 199 19.75 -4.20 13.97
N ARG A 200 21.06 -4.38 14.16
CA ARG A 200 21.94 -3.36 14.74
C ARG A 200 21.98 -2.12 13.85
N LEU A 201 22.22 -2.28 12.55
CA LEU A 201 22.28 -1.16 11.59
C LEU A 201 20.96 -0.37 11.53
N PHE A 202 19.83 -1.06 11.58
CA PHE A 202 18.51 -0.38 11.67
C PHE A 202 18.35 0.39 12.99
N ARG A 203 18.74 -0.20 14.12
CA ARG A 203 18.64 0.44 15.44
C ARG A 203 19.55 1.66 15.54
N GLU A 204 20.74 1.59 14.98
CA GLU A 204 21.74 2.67 14.94
C GLU A 204 21.42 3.71 13.86
N ARG A 205 20.35 3.52 13.07
CA ARG A 205 19.93 4.36 11.93
C ARG A 205 21.03 4.50 10.86
N ALA A 206 21.91 3.53 10.77
CA ALA A 206 22.94 3.46 9.72
C ALA A 206 22.37 2.97 8.38
N ALA A 207 21.32 2.17 8.40
CA ALA A 207 20.60 1.74 7.20
C ALA A 207 19.92 2.94 6.52
N LYS A 208 20.28 3.20 5.25
CA LYS A 208 19.64 4.24 4.45
C LYS A 208 18.52 3.62 3.62
N LYS A 209 17.37 4.27 3.61
CA LYS A 209 16.15 3.81 2.92
C LYS A 209 15.70 4.90 1.96
N THR A 210 15.44 4.53 0.73
CA THR A 210 14.85 5.41 -0.28
C THR A 210 13.57 4.78 -0.78
N TYR A 211 12.48 5.56 -0.79
CA TYR A 211 11.19 5.15 -1.31
C TYR A 211 10.79 6.04 -2.48
N LEU A 212 9.90 5.52 -3.31
CA LEU A 212 9.15 6.27 -4.30
C LEU A 212 7.69 6.32 -3.86
N ALA A 213 7.07 7.48 -4.00
CA ALA A 213 5.64 7.65 -3.77
C ALA A 213 5.02 8.51 -4.88
N LEU A 214 3.76 8.19 -5.24
CA LEU A 214 2.91 9.07 -6.03
C LEU A 214 1.95 9.75 -5.07
N VAL A 215 1.93 11.07 -5.05
CA VAL A 215 1.16 11.88 -4.09
C VAL A 215 0.18 12.80 -4.81
N PHE A 216 -0.94 13.11 -4.17
CA PHE A 216 -1.89 14.09 -4.67
C PHE A 216 -1.36 15.52 -4.53
N GLY A 217 -1.70 16.35 -5.51
CA GLY A 217 -1.31 17.74 -5.61
C GLY A 217 0.10 17.94 -6.16
N HIS A 218 0.43 19.20 -6.41
CA HIS A 218 1.78 19.62 -6.79
C HIS A 218 2.41 20.34 -5.59
N PRO A 219 3.38 19.72 -4.88
CA PRO A 219 4.12 20.44 -3.85
C PRO A 219 4.75 21.73 -4.42
N THR A 220 4.67 22.83 -3.67
CA THR A 220 5.24 24.12 -4.08
C THR A 220 6.75 24.08 -4.07
N ASP A 221 7.32 23.42 -3.07
CA ASP A 221 8.76 23.26 -2.94
C ASP A 221 9.21 21.96 -3.63
N ASP A 222 10.38 21.99 -4.26
CA ASP A 222 10.98 20.79 -4.86
C ASP A 222 11.54 19.82 -3.82
N ALA A 223 11.81 20.30 -2.60
CA ALA A 223 12.22 19.47 -1.48
C ALA A 223 11.75 20.05 -0.15
N TRP A 224 11.29 19.18 0.77
CA TRP A 224 10.88 19.57 2.12
C TRP A 224 11.17 18.47 3.14
N THR A 225 11.08 18.84 4.42
CA THR A 225 11.28 17.91 5.54
C THR A 225 10.15 18.04 6.53
N VAL A 226 9.68 16.89 7.02
CA VAL A 226 8.68 16.81 8.09
C VAL A 226 9.31 16.14 9.30
N THR A 227 9.25 16.84 10.45
CA THR A 227 9.78 16.36 11.75
C THR A 227 8.69 16.13 12.79
N ALA A 228 7.44 16.05 12.37
CA ALA A 228 6.28 15.90 13.24
C ALA A 228 6.27 14.55 13.98
N PRO A 229 6.16 14.51 15.32
CA PRO A 229 6.08 13.27 16.06
C PRO A 229 4.85 12.46 15.72
N LEU A 230 4.96 11.12 15.71
CA LEU A 230 3.86 10.22 15.40
C LEU A 230 3.44 9.39 16.60
N GLY A 231 2.13 9.26 16.78
CA GLY A 231 1.52 8.43 17.80
C GLY A 231 0.29 7.68 17.27
N ARG A 232 -0.13 6.68 18.04
CA ARG A 232 -1.34 5.93 17.76
C ARG A 232 -2.55 6.87 17.74
N ASP A 233 -3.40 6.73 16.72
CA ASP A 233 -4.67 7.44 16.65
C ASP A 233 -5.69 6.81 17.64
N PRO A 234 -6.14 7.56 18.69
CA PRO A 234 -7.08 7.03 19.65
C PRO A 234 -8.51 6.92 19.10
N PHE A 235 -8.79 7.58 17.97
CA PHE A 235 -10.11 7.58 17.32
C PHE A 235 -10.24 6.47 16.26
N ASP A 236 -9.16 5.75 15.95
CA ASP A 236 -9.25 4.60 15.05
C ASP A 236 -9.77 3.36 15.80
N PRO A 237 -11.03 2.92 15.54
CA PRO A 237 -11.65 1.81 16.27
C PRO A 237 -10.91 0.49 16.07
N LYS A 238 -10.16 0.36 14.98
CA LYS A 238 -9.35 -0.82 14.66
C LYS A 238 -7.95 -0.76 15.25
N GLY A 239 -7.53 0.40 15.75
CA GLY A 239 -6.21 0.64 16.31
C GLY A 239 -5.07 0.43 15.31
N PHE A 240 -5.27 0.70 14.03
CA PHE A 240 -4.26 0.59 12.99
C PHE A 240 -3.62 1.89 12.59
N LYS A 241 -4.36 3.00 12.67
CA LYS A 241 -3.88 4.30 12.22
C LYS A 241 -2.90 4.92 13.20
N GLU A 242 -1.97 5.65 12.65
CA GLU A 242 -1.09 6.58 13.36
C GLU A 242 -1.48 8.00 12.96
N ARG A 243 -1.13 8.98 13.77
CA ARG A 243 -1.37 10.41 13.49
C ARG A 243 -0.19 11.25 13.94
N VAL A 244 -0.11 12.48 13.47
CA VAL A 244 0.78 13.49 14.03
C VAL A 244 0.29 13.87 15.43
N VAL A 245 1.23 14.04 16.34
CA VAL A 245 1.00 14.54 17.71
C VAL A 245 1.65 15.91 17.79
N GLU A 246 0.83 16.98 17.78
CA GLU A 246 1.32 18.34 17.65
C GLU A 246 1.89 18.90 18.95
N SER A 247 1.45 18.36 20.10
CA SER A 247 1.90 18.80 21.42
C SER A 247 1.96 17.65 22.43
N VAL A 248 2.73 17.85 23.51
CA VAL A 248 2.78 16.92 24.63
C VAL A 248 1.40 16.74 25.27
N GLU A 249 0.66 17.85 25.43
CA GLU A 249 -0.69 17.83 26.01
C GLU A 249 -1.65 16.98 25.18
N GLU A 250 -1.61 17.13 23.86
CA GLU A 250 -2.40 16.30 22.95
C GLU A 250 -2.03 14.82 23.04
N GLY A 251 -0.73 14.52 23.13
CA GLY A 251 -0.22 13.16 23.32
C GLY A 251 -0.70 12.52 24.61
N GLU A 252 -0.72 13.26 25.72
CA GLU A 252 -1.23 12.79 27.02
C GLU A 252 -2.76 12.59 26.99
N LYS A 253 -3.52 13.48 26.37
CA LYS A 253 -4.97 13.30 26.16
C LYS A 253 -5.25 12.03 25.34
N ALA A 254 -4.54 11.82 24.26
CA ALA A 254 -4.66 10.60 23.45
C ALA A 254 -4.28 9.34 24.23
N ALA A 255 -3.22 9.42 25.03
CA ALA A 255 -2.79 8.32 25.88
C ALA A 255 -3.84 7.93 26.93
N ALA A 256 -4.54 8.92 27.50
CA ALA A 256 -5.62 8.70 28.46
C ALA A 256 -6.85 8.01 27.87
N MET A 257 -7.05 8.11 26.56
CA MET A 257 -8.15 7.44 25.83
C MET A 257 -7.86 5.95 25.53
N LEU A 258 -6.65 5.49 25.72
CA LEU A 258 -6.20 4.14 25.38
C LEU A 258 -5.65 3.42 26.61
N GLU A 259 -5.69 2.09 26.59
CA GLU A 259 -5.23 1.24 27.69
C GLU A 259 -3.93 0.50 27.36
N GLY A 260 -3.17 0.16 28.40
CA GLY A 260 -1.99 -0.69 28.35
C GLY A 260 -0.90 -0.17 27.42
N LYS A 261 -0.37 -1.05 26.56
CA LYS A 261 0.71 -0.69 25.62
C LYS A 261 0.30 0.33 24.55
N ALA A 262 -0.99 0.43 24.25
CA ALA A 262 -1.53 1.37 23.25
C ALA A 262 -1.42 2.81 23.75
N SER A 263 -1.70 3.06 25.05
CA SER A 263 -1.55 4.35 25.71
C SER A 263 -0.15 4.95 25.49
N ASN A 264 0.91 4.18 25.76
CA ASN A 264 2.28 4.65 25.57
C ASN A 264 2.65 4.97 24.11
N LYS A 265 1.95 4.33 23.15
CA LYS A 265 2.16 4.60 21.72
C LYS A 265 1.46 5.88 21.25
N ALA A 266 0.44 6.34 21.95
CA ALA A 266 -0.31 7.53 21.57
C ALA A 266 0.40 8.86 21.91
N ARG A 267 1.36 8.85 22.86
CA ARG A 267 2.09 10.05 23.30
C ARG A 267 2.95 10.72 22.22
N GLY A 268 3.15 10.05 21.11
CA GLY A 268 4.00 10.53 20.03
C GLY A 268 5.48 10.20 20.22
N LYS A 269 6.11 9.86 19.11
CA LYS A 269 7.57 9.59 19.05
C LYS A 269 8.17 10.40 17.92
N ALA A 270 9.23 11.12 18.22
CA ALA A 270 9.98 11.91 17.25
C ALA A 270 10.35 11.07 16.02
N CYS A 271 10.12 11.64 14.85
CA CYS A 271 10.52 11.07 13.58
C CYS A 271 10.77 12.18 12.54
N GLU A 272 11.52 11.84 11.51
CA GLU A 272 11.90 12.76 10.45
C GLU A 272 11.83 12.05 9.11
N THR A 273 11.27 12.73 8.11
CA THR A 273 11.20 12.26 6.73
C THR A 273 11.53 13.42 5.78
N ARG A 274 12.42 13.17 4.83
CA ARG A 274 12.77 14.11 3.75
C ARG A 274 12.12 13.69 2.46
N PHE A 275 11.65 14.66 1.71
CA PHE A 275 10.96 14.51 0.44
C PHE A 275 11.63 15.35 -0.62
N GLU A 276 11.65 14.84 -1.86
CA GLU A 276 12.16 15.50 -3.06
C GLU A 276 11.23 15.18 -4.22
N VAL A 277 10.74 16.21 -4.91
CA VAL A 277 9.89 16.05 -6.11
C VAL A 277 10.76 15.59 -7.27
N LEU A 278 10.38 14.47 -7.88
CA LEU A 278 11.05 13.95 -9.07
C LEU A 278 10.38 14.44 -10.35
N SER A 279 9.03 14.44 -10.36
CA SER A 279 8.23 14.96 -11.47
C SER A 279 6.83 15.33 -11.00
N ARG A 280 6.16 16.19 -11.76
CA ARG A 280 4.76 16.59 -11.57
C ARG A 280 3.95 16.21 -12.78
N GLY A 281 2.68 15.91 -12.61
CA GLY A 281 1.80 15.46 -13.67
C GLY A 281 0.35 15.39 -13.26
N VAL A 282 -0.43 14.65 -14.03
CA VAL A 282 -1.84 14.36 -13.76
C VAL A 282 -2.07 12.86 -13.63
N LEU A 283 -2.99 12.48 -12.78
CA LEU A 283 -3.36 11.09 -12.55
C LEU A 283 -4.10 10.52 -13.75
N THR A 284 -3.64 9.39 -14.27
CA THR A 284 -4.24 8.69 -15.42
C THR A 284 -5.09 7.49 -15.02
N LEU A 285 -5.13 7.16 -13.74
CA LEU A 285 -6.01 6.10 -13.23
C LEU A 285 -7.46 6.55 -13.27
N ARG A 286 -8.33 5.71 -13.84
CA ARG A 286 -9.78 5.97 -13.86
C ARG A 286 -10.33 5.99 -12.44
N GLY A 287 -11.33 6.85 -12.23
CA GLY A 287 -12.01 7.01 -10.94
C GLY A 287 -12.29 8.47 -10.61
N ALA A 288 -12.69 8.75 -9.40
CA ALA A 288 -13.08 10.08 -8.94
C ALA A 288 -11.94 11.12 -9.02
N PHE A 289 -10.68 10.68 -9.08
CA PHE A 289 -9.50 11.54 -9.13
C PHE A 289 -8.78 11.53 -10.48
N PHE A 290 -9.40 10.98 -11.54
CA PHE A 290 -8.83 11.06 -12.89
C PHE A 290 -8.53 12.51 -13.28
N GLY A 291 -7.33 12.76 -13.82
CA GLY A 291 -6.87 14.12 -14.18
C GLY A 291 -6.47 15.00 -12.98
N ALA A 292 -6.56 14.51 -11.74
CA ALA A 292 -6.12 15.29 -10.59
C ALA A 292 -4.60 15.53 -10.64
N PRO A 293 -4.12 16.71 -10.17
CA PRO A 293 -2.69 16.97 -10.03
C PRO A 293 -2.04 15.92 -9.12
N VAL A 294 -0.92 15.36 -9.56
CA VAL A 294 -0.10 14.41 -8.77
C VAL A 294 1.37 14.69 -8.97
N ALA A 295 2.20 14.26 -8.01
CA ALA A 295 3.65 14.33 -8.12
C ALA A 295 4.28 13.00 -7.73
N LYS A 296 5.35 12.62 -8.43
CA LYS A 296 6.23 11.54 -8.03
C LYS A 296 7.32 12.11 -7.12
N VAL A 297 7.45 11.56 -5.92
CA VAL A 297 8.40 12.03 -4.92
C VAL A 297 9.34 10.92 -4.47
N ARG A 298 10.61 11.27 -4.30
CA ARG A 298 11.60 10.48 -3.56
C ARG A 298 11.46 10.76 -2.08
N VAL A 299 11.44 9.70 -1.28
CA VAL A 299 11.22 9.79 0.16
C VAL A 299 12.37 9.13 0.90
N THR A 300 12.98 9.85 1.85
CA THR A 300 14.07 9.37 2.70
C THR A 300 13.66 9.46 4.17
N PRO A 301 13.11 8.39 4.78
CA PRO A 301 12.80 8.38 6.20
C PRO A 301 14.06 8.15 7.03
N LEU A 302 14.42 9.10 7.90
CA LEU A 302 15.57 9.01 8.82
C LEU A 302 15.26 8.16 10.06
N THR A 303 14.00 7.91 10.31
CA THR A 303 13.48 7.01 11.33
C THR A 303 12.61 5.92 10.68
N GLY A 304 12.06 4.99 11.46
CA GLY A 304 11.20 3.91 10.96
C GLY A 304 10.00 3.70 11.86
N ARG A 305 9.12 4.71 11.99
CA ARG A 305 7.86 4.55 12.72
C ARG A 305 6.81 3.95 11.81
N ARG A 306 5.84 3.28 12.41
CA ARG A 306 4.70 2.72 11.68
C ARG A 306 4.00 3.82 10.89
N HIS A 307 3.65 3.54 9.63
CA HIS A 307 2.98 4.44 8.70
C HIS A 307 3.66 5.82 8.51
N GLN A 308 4.92 5.99 8.93
CA GLN A 308 5.59 7.29 9.00
C GLN A 308 5.49 8.09 7.70
N ILE A 309 5.86 7.51 6.57
CA ILE A 309 5.83 8.18 5.27
C ILE A 309 4.41 8.61 4.92
N ARG A 310 3.46 7.71 5.11
CA ARG A 310 2.04 7.89 4.77
C ARG A 310 1.42 9.05 5.57
N VAL A 311 1.66 9.07 6.88
CA VAL A 311 1.16 10.14 7.78
C VAL A 311 1.84 11.47 7.50
N HIS A 312 3.16 11.49 7.30
CA HIS A 312 3.89 12.74 7.02
C HIS A 312 3.47 13.36 5.68
N LEU A 313 3.25 12.55 4.63
CA LEU A 313 2.74 13.05 3.34
C LEU A 313 1.32 13.59 3.46
N ALA A 314 0.43 12.88 4.16
CA ALA A 314 -0.93 13.36 4.43
C ALA A 314 -0.94 14.66 5.25
N HIS A 315 -0.08 14.74 6.28
CA HIS A 315 0.09 15.95 7.10
C HIS A 315 0.61 17.15 6.30
N SER A 316 1.46 16.91 5.30
CA SER A 316 1.95 17.95 4.39
C SER A 316 0.91 18.39 3.34
N GLY A 317 -0.32 17.83 3.35
CA GLY A 317 -1.33 18.12 2.34
C GLY A 317 -1.17 17.35 1.02
N HIS A 318 -0.24 16.39 0.97
CA HIS A 318 0.07 15.58 -0.20
C HIS A 318 -0.09 14.08 0.10
N PRO A 319 -1.32 13.58 0.41
CA PRO A 319 -1.52 12.17 0.72
C PRO A 319 -1.16 11.29 -0.48
N ILE A 320 -0.75 10.05 -0.18
CA ILE A 320 -0.36 9.08 -1.21
C ILE A 320 -1.59 8.63 -2.00
N VAL A 321 -1.47 8.53 -3.32
CA VAL A 321 -2.48 7.95 -4.21
C VAL A 321 -2.77 6.50 -3.79
N GLY A 322 -4.05 6.18 -3.63
CA GLY A 322 -4.51 4.84 -3.21
C GLY A 322 -4.24 4.47 -1.75
N ASP A 323 -3.90 5.43 -0.90
CA ASP A 323 -3.75 5.17 0.53
C ASP A 323 -5.10 5.26 1.25
N ASN A 324 -5.81 4.15 1.32
CA ASN A 324 -7.13 4.05 1.95
C ASN A 324 -7.20 4.53 3.41
N ALA A 325 -6.06 4.59 4.11
CA ALA A 325 -6.05 5.01 5.51
C ALA A 325 -5.91 6.53 5.69
N TYR A 326 -5.20 7.19 4.76
CA TYR A 326 -4.79 8.59 4.91
C TYR A 326 -5.15 9.48 3.72
N SER A 327 -5.73 8.94 2.66
CA SER A 327 -6.33 9.68 1.54
C SER A 327 -7.81 9.35 1.40
N GLU A 328 -8.53 10.10 0.57
CA GLU A 328 -9.93 9.81 0.23
C GLU A 328 -10.05 8.90 -0.99
N ASP A 329 -8.93 8.55 -1.62
CA ASP A 329 -8.90 7.71 -2.82
C ASP A 329 -9.24 6.25 -2.48
N ARG A 330 -10.31 5.76 -3.09
CA ARG A 330 -10.80 4.37 -2.98
C ARG A 330 -10.78 3.64 -4.32
N ASP A 331 -10.48 4.37 -5.40
CA ASP A 331 -10.53 3.85 -6.75
C ASP A 331 -9.18 3.28 -7.21
N SER A 332 -8.10 3.78 -6.66
CA SER A 332 -6.77 3.27 -6.99
C SER A 332 -6.54 1.86 -6.45
N PHE A 333 -5.98 1.00 -7.27
CA PHE A 333 -5.81 -0.44 -6.99
C PHE A 333 -4.70 -0.76 -5.97
N ARG A 334 -3.87 0.22 -5.63
CA ARG A 334 -2.77 0.07 -4.66
C ARG A 334 -2.44 1.39 -3.98
N THR A 335 -1.81 1.31 -2.81
CA THR A 335 -1.08 2.45 -2.28
C THR A 335 0.20 2.63 -3.09
N PHE A 336 0.37 3.77 -3.74
CA PHE A 336 1.54 4.08 -4.56
C PHE A 336 2.73 4.50 -3.69
N LEU A 337 3.21 3.54 -2.89
CA LEU A 337 4.41 3.62 -2.05
C LEU A 337 5.29 2.41 -2.30
N HIS A 338 6.56 2.64 -2.65
CA HIS A 338 7.50 1.60 -3.03
C HIS A 338 8.84 1.80 -2.33
N ALA A 339 9.30 0.81 -1.58
CA ALA A 339 10.64 0.75 -0.98
C ALA A 339 11.67 0.46 -2.08
N HIS A 340 12.23 1.52 -2.65
CA HIS A 340 13.05 1.44 -3.86
C HIS A 340 14.47 0.95 -3.58
N VAL A 341 15.15 1.59 -2.61
CA VAL A 341 16.54 1.26 -2.28
C VAL A 341 16.73 1.10 -0.77
N LEU A 342 17.49 0.09 -0.40
CA LEU A 342 18.02 -0.12 0.94
C LEU A 342 19.54 -0.25 0.89
N GLU A 343 20.26 0.64 1.57
CA GLU A 343 21.72 0.57 1.72
C GLU A 343 22.10 0.22 3.17
N MET A 344 22.93 -0.80 3.32
CA MET A 344 23.34 -1.36 4.60
C MET A 344 24.86 -1.36 4.70
N PRO A 345 25.47 -0.48 5.54
CA PRO A 345 26.93 -0.43 5.71
C PRO A 345 27.40 -1.53 6.66
N PHE A 346 27.50 -2.76 6.15
CA PHE A 346 28.07 -3.86 6.90
C PHE A 346 29.59 -3.72 7.05
N PRO A 347 30.22 -4.36 8.07
CA PRO A 347 31.68 -4.33 8.22
C PRO A 347 32.45 -4.85 7.00
N SER A 348 31.86 -5.75 6.23
CA SER A 348 32.41 -6.29 4.98
C SER A 348 32.27 -5.37 3.78
N GLY A 349 31.59 -4.25 3.92
CA GLY A 349 31.29 -3.29 2.86
C GLY A 349 29.80 -2.92 2.79
N THR A 350 29.50 -1.83 2.10
CA THR A 350 28.12 -1.41 1.92
C THR A 350 27.41 -2.31 0.92
N MET A 351 26.35 -2.97 1.36
CA MET A 351 25.43 -3.68 0.47
C MET A 351 24.27 -2.75 0.08
N ARG A 352 23.98 -2.70 -1.23
CA ARG A 352 22.86 -1.96 -1.79
C ARG A 352 21.89 -2.92 -2.43
N PHE A 353 20.64 -2.85 -1.99
CA PHE A 353 19.53 -3.63 -2.51
C PHE A 353 18.56 -2.68 -3.20
N GLU A 354 18.16 -3.00 -4.42
CA GLU A 354 17.28 -2.16 -5.22
C GLU A 354 16.17 -2.98 -5.83
N ALA A 355 14.92 -2.57 -5.56
CA ALA A 355 13.76 -3.02 -6.29
C ALA A 355 13.44 -1.98 -7.38
N PRO A 356 13.30 -2.39 -8.65
CA PRO A 356 12.99 -1.46 -9.73
C PRO A 356 11.65 -0.77 -9.50
N GLU A 357 11.53 0.49 -9.96
CA GLU A 357 10.24 1.20 -9.96
C GLU A 357 9.19 0.34 -10.64
N PRO A 358 8.02 0.11 -10.01
CA PRO A 358 6.95 -0.63 -10.65
C PRO A 358 6.42 0.10 -11.88
N ALA A 359 6.16 -0.63 -12.97
CA ALA A 359 5.64 -0.05 -14.21
C ALA A 359 4.31 0.71 -14.02
N SER A 360 3.53 0.33 -12.99
CA SER A 360 2.30 1.03 -12.61
C SER A 360 2.52 2.49 -12.18
N PHE A 361 3.70 2.87 -11.65
CA PHE A 361 3.97 4.26 -11.31
C PHE A 361 4.03 5.15 -12.54
N ALA A 362 4.76 4.72 -13.58
CA ALA A 362 4.85 5.46 -14.83
C ALA A 362 3.50 5.50 -15.56
N ALA A 363 2.73 4.39 -15.51
CA ALA A 363 1.44 4.32 -16.17
C ALA A 363 0.31 5.05 -15.42
N ALA A 364 0.47 5.34 -14.14
CA ALA A 364 -0.52 6.05 -13.33
C ALA A 364 -0.41 7.57 -13.40
N MET A 365 0.64 8.10 -14.02
CA MET A 365 0.86 9.55 -14.12
C MET A 365 1.34 9.93 -15.51
N GLU A 366 0.68 10.90 -16.11
CA GLU A 366 1.19 11.61 -17.27
C GLU A 366 1.97 12.86 -16.79
N GLU A 367 3.26 12.91 -17.09
CA GLU A 367 4.11 14.02 -16.67
C GLU A 367 3.74 15.31 -17.42
N THR A 368 3.51 16.38 -16.70
CA THR A 368 3.36 17.70 -17.28
C THR A 368 4.78 18.28 -17.51
N VAL A 369 5.18 18.38 -18.76
CA VAL A 369 6.39 19.11 -19.13
C VAL A 369 6.16 20.57 -18.75
N ALA A 370 6.96 21.11 -17.81
CA ALA A 370 6.98 22.54 -17.58
C ALA A 370 7.26 23.20 -18.94
N ARG A 371 6.29 23.94 -19.50
CA ARG A 371 6.57 24.78 -20.64
C ARG A 371 7.66 25.75 -20.18
N ALA A 372 8.85 25.63 -20.76
CA ALA A 372 9.86 26.65 -20.64
C ALA A 372 9.23 27.95 -21.18
N GLU A 373 8.97 28.92 -20.28
CA GLU A 373 8.63 30.27 -20.64
C GLU A 373 9.85 31.00 -21.21
#